data_b461a87032ef5e6718cfedab4cdec277
#
_entry.id   b461a87032ef5e6718cfedab4cdec277
#
_cell.length_a   1.000
_cell.length_b   1.000
_cell.length_c   1.000
_cell.angle_alpha   90.00
_cell.angle_beta   90.00
_cell.angle_gamma   90.00
#
_symmetry.space_group_name_H-M   'P 1'
#
loop_
_entity.id
_entity.type
_entity.pdbx_description
1 polymer ?
#
loop_
_entity_poly.entity_id
_entity_poly.type
_entity_poly.pdbx_seq_one_letter_code
_entity_poly.pdbx_strand_id
1 'polypeptide(L)'
;MDTTSDECPPFKSYGWVWERLIRTVRCALETLLVSAGTQLDDEAFRTLMMEVESIVNSRPLSVNDLNDPEAPEPLTPNHLLTLKQKLVLPPPGKFQRADLYCRKWWRRVQYMANQFWFRWRREFLQNLQSHSKRTQPRRNMAVGDIVISKEDDGPRNQWPLAKVVEVYPSEDGCVRKVKILKADGELDNQGRRQKPRTMLQRPIHKLVLLLPCDESR
;
A
#
# COMPACT_ATOMS: atom_id res chain seq x y z
N MET A 1 -16.34 39.63 -31.86
CA MET A 1 -14.97 39.32 -31.39
C MET A 1 -15.09 38.85 -29.96
N ASP A 2 -15.45 37.58 -29.81
CA ASP A 2 -15.67 36.97 -28.51
C ASP A 2 -14.39 36.26 -28.12
N THR A 3 -13.75 36.79 -27.08
CA THR A 3 -12.60 36.19 -26.42
C THR A 3 -13.13 35.15 -25.44
N THR A 4 -13.17 33.90 -25.85
CA THR A 4 -13.33 32.75 -24.96
C THR A 4 -12.11 32.68 -24.03
N SER A 5 -12.30 33.06 -22.79
CA SER A 5 -11.36 32.81 -21.71
C SER A 5 -11.34 31.32 -21.42
N ASP A 6 -10.22 30.67 -21.76
CA ASP A 6 -9.88 29.33 -21.29
C ASP A 6 -9.71 29.38 -19.75
N GLU A 7 -10.80 29.17 -19.04
CA GLU A 7 -10.74 28.93 -17.60
C GLU A 7 -10.25 27.50 -17.37
N CYS A 8 -8.98 27.40 -17.00
CA CYS A 8 -8.41 26.18 -16.42
C CYS A 8 -9.26 25.75 -15.21
N PRO A 9 -9.71 24.49 -15.14
CA PRO A 9 -10.58 24.03 -14.05
C PRO A 9 -9.84 24.17 -12.69
N PRO A 10 -10.54 24.58 -11.63
CA PRO A 10 -9.90 24.96 -10.39
C PRO A 10 -9.19 23.77 -9.74
N PHE A 11 -7.93 23.96 -9.45
CA PHE A 11 -6.96 23.09 -8.75
C PHE A 11 -7.42 22.58 -7.36
N LYS A 12 -8.66 22.80 -6.97
CA LYS A 12 -9.20 22.52 -5.61
C LYS A 12 -9.35 21.05 -5.25
N SER A 13 -9.39 20.10 -6.18
CA SER A 13 -9.64 18.70 -5.82
C SER A 13 -8.38 17.89 -5.48
N TYR A 14 -7.23 18.27 -6.01
CA TYR A 14 -5.97 17.55 -5.77
C TYR A 14 -5.31 17.90 -4.43
N GLY A 15 -5.51 19.10 -3.91
CA GLY A 15 -4.98 19.53 -2.60
C GLY A 15 -5.45 18.64 -1.45
N TRP A 16 -6.70 18.21 -1.46
CA TRP A 16 -7.29 17.39 -0.40
C TRP A 16 -6.67 16.00 -0.26
N VAL A 17 -6.23 15.39 -1.37
CA VAL A 17 -5.60 14.05 -1.36
C VAL A 17 -4.22 14.15 -0.71
N TRP A 18 -3.43 15.15 -1.11
CA TRP A 18 -2.10 15.39 -0.54
C TRP A 18 -2.14 15.79 0.93
N GLU A 19 -3.01 16.70 1.30
CA GLU A 19 -3.18 17.13 2.69
C GLU A 19 -3.56 15.95 3.59
N ARG A 20 -4.44 15.09 3.14
CA ARG A 20 -4.84 13.89 3.87
C ARG A 20 -3.67 12.93 4.03
N LEU A 21 -2.92 12.69 2.95
CA LEU A 21 -1.75 11.83 2.99
C LEU A 21 -0.71 12.37 3.98
N ILE A 22 -0.37 13.66 3.89
CA ILE A 22 0.56 14.33 4.81
C ILE A 22 0.07 14.24 6.25
N ARG A 23 -1.22 14.46 6.50
CA ARG A 23 -1.83 14.33 7.83
C ARG A 23 -1.65 12.92 8.39
N THR A 24 -1.94 11.90 7.60
CA THR A 24 -1.76 10.50 7.99
C THR A 24 -0.29 10.19 8.32
N VAL A 25 0.64 10.66 7.49
CA VAL A 25 2.08 10.50 7.72
C VAL A 25 2.51 11.18 9.02
N ARG A 26 2.11 12.43 9.24
CA ARG A 26 2.42 13.18 10.47
C ARG A 26 1.89 12.47 11.71
N CYS A 27 0.63 12.07 11.70
CA CYS A 27 0.01 11.37 12.83
C CYS A 27 0.73 10.06 13.15
N ALA A 28 1.10 9.28 12.13
CA ALA A 28 1.86 8.04 12.31
C ALA A 28 3.27 8.30 12.89
N LEU A 29 3.96 9.34 12.41
CA LEU A 29 5.29 9.75 12.88
C LEU A 29 5.26 10.28 14.31
N GLU A 30 4.36 11.21 14.64
CA GLU A 30 4.24 11.80 15.97
C GLU A 30 4.06 10.71 17.02
N THR A 31 3.15 9.79 16.78
CA THR A 31 2.92 8.69 17.72
C THR A 31 4.12 7.76 17.82
N LEU A 32 4.84 7.53 16.73
CA LEU A 32 6.06 6.72 16.73
C LEU A 32 7.15 7.40 17.56
N LEU A 33 7.41 8.68 17.35
CA LEU A 33 8.44 9.44 18.04
C LEU A 33 8.16 9.55 19.54
N VAL A 34 6.90 9.82 19.90
CA VAL A 34 6.46 9.84 21.32
C VAL A 34 6.62 8.47 21.96
N SER A 35 6.21 7.39 21.28
CA SER A 35 6.30 6.04 21.85
C SER A 35 7.72 5.49 21.94
N ALA A 36 8.62 5.96 21.08
CA ALA A 36 10.02 5.57 21.10
C ALA A 36 10.78 6.17 22.30
N GLY A 37 10.33 7.32 22.84
CA GLY A 37 10.94 7.98 24.00
C GLY A 37 12.43 8.31 23.82
N THR A 38 12.95 8.19 22.62
CA THR A 38 14.37 8.34 22.31
C THR A 38 14.57 9.59 21.49
N GLN A 39 15.51 10.43 21.88
CA GLN A 39 16.02 11.48 21.03
C GLN A 39 16.83 10.83 19.91
N LEU A 40 16.42 11.12 18.67
CA LEU A 40 17.19 10.79 17.49
C LEU A 40 18.17 11.96 17.25
N ASP A 41 19.40 11.62 16.92
CA ASP A 41 20.32 12.60 16.34
C ASP A 41 19.86 12.99 14.92
N ASP A 42 20.37 14.10 14.41
CA ASP A 42 19.96 14.64 13.12
C ASP A 42 20.20 13.64 11.98
N GLU A 43 21.25 12.85 12.03
CA GLU A 43 21.60 11.87 11.01
C GLU A 43 20.59 10.70 10.99
N ALA A 44 20.29 10.15 12.16
CA ALA A 44 19.29 9.10 12.31
C ALA A 44 17.90 9.60 11.94
N PHE A 45 17.54 10.84 12.28
CA PHE A 45 16.27 11.43 11.91
C PHE A 45 16.14 11.61 10.40
N ARG A 46 17.16 12.14 9.74
CA ARG A 46 17.19 12.28 8.27
C ARG A 46 17.04 10.92 7.58
N THR A 47 17.77 9.91 8.07
CA THR A 47 17.68 8.56 7.51
C THR A 47 16.28 7.97 7.73
N LEU A 48 15.69 8.18 8.92
CA LEU A 48 14.30 7.76 9.18
C LEU A 48 13.33 8.43 8.21
N MET A 49 13.49 9.73 7.94
CA MET A 49 12.62 10.45 7.00
C MET A 49 12.74 9.92 5.56
N MET A 50 13.94 9.56 5.10
CA MET A 50 14.14 8.91 3.80
C MET A 50 13.45 7.54 3.71
N GLU A 51 13.53 6.74 4.79
CA GLU A 51 12.83 5.47 4.88
C GLU A 51 11.30 5.67 4.86
N VAL A 52 10.79 6.66 5.58
CA VAL A 52 9.36 7.02 5.59
C VAL A 52 8.89 7.45 4.20
N GLU A 53 9.67 8.28 3.51
CA GLU A 53 9.38 8.69 2.14
C GLU A 53 9.31 7.47 1.20
N SER A 54 10.29 6.58 1.27
CA SER A 54 10.31 5.34 0.50
C SER A 54 9.07 4.48 0.78
N ILE A 55 8.67 4.36 2.04
CA ILE A 55 7.48 3.61 2.47
C ILE A 55 6.20 4.21 1.88
N VAL A 56 5.99 5.50 2.04
CA VAL A 56 4.79 6.21 1.57
C VAL A 56 4.67 6.12 0.04
N ASN A 57 5.81 6.21 -0.65
CA ASN A 57 5.89 6.16 -2.10
C ASN A 57 5.96 4.72 -2.66
N SER A 58 5.90 3.69 -1.82
CA SER A 58 5.79 2.30 -2.26
C SER A 58 4.36 1.88 -2.60
N ARG A 59 3.36 2.73 -2.33
CA ARG A 59 1.95 2.41 -2.63
C ARG A 59 1.72 2.15 -4.11
N PRO A 60 0.92 1.13 -4.48
CA PRO A 60 0.61 0.89 -5.88
C PRO A 60 -0.29 2.00 -6.45
N LEU A 61 0.08 2.53 -7.63
CA LEU A 61 -0.70 3.50 -8.41
C LEU A 61 -1.47 2.83 -9.54
N SER A 62 -0.89 1.81 -10.15
CA SER A 62 -1.51 1.02 -11.20
C SER A 62 -1.45 -0.45 -10.84
N VAL A 63 -2.32 -1.22 -11.45
CA VAL A 63 -2.30 -2.67 -11.33
C VAL A 63 -2.13 -3.23 -12.73
N ASN A 64 -1.00 -3.86 -12.94
CA ASN A 64 -0.75 -4.61 -14.16
C ASN A 64 -1.55 -5.91 -14.13
N ASP A 65 -1.70 -6.54 -15.28
CA ASP A 65 -2.45 -7.79 -15.38
C ASP A 65 -1.84 -8.85 -14.45
N LEU A 66 -2.56 -9.13 -13.36
CA LEU A 66 -2.16 -10.18 -12.42
C LEU A 66 -2.26 -11.59 -13.02
N ASN A 67 -2.79 -11.74 -14.24
CA ASN A 67 -2.83 -13.02 -14.95
C ASN A 67 -1.54 -13.31 -15.70
N ASP A 68 -0.75 -12.28 -16.03
CA ASP A 68 0.50 -12.43 -16.75
C ASP A 68 1.66 -12.69 -15.76
N PRO A 69 2.36 -13.83 -15.85
CA PRO A 69 3.56 -14.11 -15.03
C PRO A 69 4.73 -13.18 -15.38
N GLU A 70 4.76 -12.64 -16.59
CA GLU A 70 5.79 -11.71 -17.08
C GLU A 70 5.42 -10.24 -16.82
N ALA A 71 4.22 -9.97 -16.28
CA ALA A 71 3.81 -8.60 -16.00
C ALA A 71 4.77 -7.91 -15.02
N PRO A 72 5.20 -6.69 -15.31
CA PRO A 72 6.07 -5.92 -14.43
C PRO A 72 5.39 -5.64 -13.08
N GLU A 73 6.18 -5.27 -12.08
CA GLU A 73 5.65 -4.83 -10.79
C GLU A 73 4.66 -3.66 -10.96
N PRO A 74 3.67 -3.53 -10.05
CA PRO A 74 2.76 -2.39 -10.07
C PRO A 74 3.54 -1.08 -10.01
N LEU A 75 3.15 -0.13 -10.85
CA LEU A 75 3.77 1.20 -10.84
C LEU A 75 3.52 1.87 -9.49
N THR A 76 4.58 2.42 -8.91
CA THR A 76 4.53 3.16 -7.65
C THR A 76 5.12 4.56 -7.83
N PRO A 77 4.84 5.52 -6.93
CA PRO A 77 5.52 6.81 -6.94
C PRO A 77 7.04 6.69 -6.92
N ASN A 78 7.61 5.71 -6.22
CA ASN A 78 9.05 5.48 -6.20
C ASN A 78 9.61 5.17 -7.60
N HIS A 79 8.91 4.40 -8.42
CA HIS A 79 9.33 4.16 -9.80
C HIS A 79 9.41 5.45 -10.61
N LEU A 80 8.42 6.35 -10.43
CA LEU A 80 8.38 7.63 -11.14
C LEU A 80 9.47 8.60 -10.66
N LEU A 81 9.72 8.65 -9.34
CA LEU A 81 10.69 9.58 -8.75
C LEU A 81 12.13 9.15 -9.01
N THR A 82 12.40 7.86 -8.95
CA THR A 82 13.77 7.33 -9.11
C THR A 82 14.10 6.92 -10.52
N LEU A 83 13.10 6.81 -11.42
CA LEU A 83 13.22 6.29 -12.78
C LEU A 83 13.86 4.89 -12.83
N LYS A 84 13.72 4.11 -11.75
CA LYS A 84 14.26 2.75 -11.63
C LYS A 84 13.13 1.74 -11.71
N GLN A 85 13.35 0.68 -12.47
CA GLN A 85 12.39 -0.43 -12.58
C GLN A 85 12.34 -1.30 -11.30
N LYS A 86 13.45 -1.38 -10.56
CA LYS A 86 13.51 -2.13 -9.30
C LYS A 86 13.54 -1.18 -8.12
N LEU A 87 12.62 -1.37 -7.20
CA LEU A 87 12.63 -0.67 -5.92
C LEU A 87 13.73 -1.24 -5.03
N VAL A 88 14.36 -0.33 -4.27
CA VAL A 88 15.30 -0.74 -3.23
C VAL A 88 14.50 -1.41 -2.11
N LEU A 89 14.71 -2.69 -1.92
CA LEU A 89 14.12 -3.41 -0.81
C LEU A 89 14.76 -2.98 0.51
N PRO A 90 13.99 -3.01 1.60
CA PRO A 90 14.54 -2.74 2.92
C PRO A 90 15.67 -3.74 3.21
N PRO A 91 16.67 -3.32 4.01
CA PRO A 91 17.78 -4.19 4.33
C PRO A 91 17.30 -5.47 5.04
N PRO A 92 17.90 -6.62 4.72
CA PRO A 92 17.52 -7.88 5.33
C PRO A 92 17.85 -7.87 6.82
N GLY A 93 16.95 -8.42 7.63
CA GLY A 93 17.17 -8.55 9.07
C GLY A 93 15.88 -8.51 9.87
N LYS A 94 15.95 -9.04 11.09
CA LYS A 94 14.90 -8.91 12.09
C LYS A 94 15.27 -7.75 13.03
N PHE A 95 14.41 -6.74 13.09
CA PHE A 95 14.58 -5.59 13.96
C PHE A 95 13.56 -5.66 15.08
N GLN A 96 14.03 -5.66 16.32
CA GLN A 96 13.23 -5.88 17.52
C GLN A 96 13.20 -4.63 18.39
N ARG A 97 12.27 -4.59 19.36
CA ARG A 97 12.16 -3.46 20.29
C ARG A 97 13.46 -3.17 21.06
N ALA A 98 14.27 -4.19 21.33
CA ALA A 98 15.58 -4.03 21.95
C ALA A 98 16.54 -3.17 21.10
N ASP A 99 16.35 -3.11 19.80
CA ASP A 99 17.18 -2.31 18.89
C ASP A 99 16.99 -0.80 19.08
N LEU A 100 15.89 -0.34 19.71
CA LEU A 100 15.70 1.07 20.10
C LEU A 100 16.80 1.58 21.02
N TYR A 101 17.34 0.70 21.87
CA TYR A 101 18.34 1.03 22.88
C TYR A 101 19.76 0.66 22.46
N CYS A 102 19.93 0.13 21.23
CA CYS A 102 21.25 -0.21 20.70
C CYS A 102 22.06 1.05 20.37
N ARG A 103 23.39 0.97 20.60
CA ARG A 103 24.34 2.01 20.17
C ARG A 103 24.39 2.18 18.64
N LYS A 104 24.04 1.15 17.88
CA LYS A 104 23.99 1.19 16.42
C LYS A 104 22.71 1.90 15.98
N TRP A 105 22.81 3.21 15.77
CA TRP A 105 21.69 4.07 15.36
C TRP A 105 20.92 3.52 14.14
N TRP A 106 21.62 2.88 13.21
CA TRP A 106 21.01 2.27 12.01
C TRP A 106 19.96 1.20 12.37
N ARG A 107 20.21 0.31 13.33
CA ARG A 107 19.23 -0.70 13.76
C ARG A 107 17.99 -0.06 14.38
N ARG A 108 18.19 1.03 15.13
CA ARG A 108 17.12 1.83 15.70
C ARG A 108 16.24 2.41 14.61
N VAL A 109 16.84 3.03 13.60
CA VAL A 109 16.11 3.59 12.44
C VAL A 109 15.33 2.51 11.71
N GLN A 110 15.91 1.34 11.45
CA GLN A 110 15.22 0.25 10.76
C GLN A 110 14.04 -0.30 11.56
N TYR A 111 14.19 -0.42 12.88
CA TYR A 111 13.07 -0.79 13.74
C TYR A 111 11.94 0.24 13.67
N MET A 112 12.26 1.53 13.79
CA MET A 112 11.28 2.61 13.72
C MET A 112 10.59 2.67 12.35
N ALA A 113 11.33 2.48 11.26
CA ALA A 113 10.76 2.41 9.92
C ALA A 113 9.78 1.23 9.75
N ASN A 114 10.07 0.07 10.38
CA ASN A 114 9.13 -1.05 10.40
C ASN A 114 7.86 -0.72 11.20
N GLN A 115 7.99 -0.07 12.37
CA GLN A 115 6.83 0.36 13.16
C GLN A 115 5.98 1.38 12.40
N PHE A 116 6.65 2.32 11.71
CA PHE A 116 5.96 3.27 10.83
C PHE A 116 5.19 2.55 9.72
N TRP A 117 5.81 1.57 9.03
CA TRP A 117 5.17 0.79 7.98
C TRP A 117 3.87 0.14 8.43
N PHE A 118 3.88 -0.60 9.56
CA PHE A 118 2.70 -1.28 10.07
C PHE A 118 1.56 -0.30 10.38
N ARG A 119 1.90 0.83 11.00
CA ARG A 119 0.92 1.84 11.37
C ARG A 119 0.36 2.54 10.13
N TRP A 120 1.24 3.08 9.29
CA TRP A 120 0.85 3.80 8.09
C TRP A 120 0.04 2.93 7.14
N ARG A 121 0.44 1.68 6.92
CA ARG A 121 -0.30 0.72 6.10
C ARG A 121 -1.72 0.52 6.63
N ARG A 122 -1.89 0.34 7.93
CA ARG A 122 -3.21 0.19 8.56
C ARG A 122 -4.09 1.40 8.30
N GLU A 123 -3.59 2.60 8.55
CA GLU A 123 -4.32 3.85 8.35
C GLU A 123 -4.64 4.09 6.87
N PHE A 124 -3.69 3.82 5.98
CA PHE A 124 -3.88 3.92 4.53
C PHE A 124 -5.00 2.99 4.04
N LEU A 125 -4.98 1.72 4.44
CA LEU A 125 -6.00 0.74 4.06
C LEU A 125 -7.38 1.09 4.65
N GLN A 126 -7.45 1.65 5.86
CA GLN A 126 -8.68 2.15 6.42
C GLN A 126 -9.22 3.34 5.62
N ASN A 127 -8.37 4.27 5.23
CA ASN A 127 -8.75 5.42 4.42
C ASN A 127 -9.28 5.00 3.04
N LEU A 128 -8.69 4.00 2.40
CA LEU A 128 -9.23 3.45 1.15
C LEU A 128 -10.64 2.87 1.31
N GLN A 129 -10.95 2.28 2.48
CA GLN A 129 -12.28 1.72 2.76
C GLN A 129 -13.31 2.77 3.17
N SER A 130 -12.90 3.86 3.82
CA SER A 130 -13.81 4.85 4.41
C SER A 130 -14.45 5.82 3.40
N HIS A 131 -13.97 5.83 2.15
CA HIS A 131 -14.50 6.72 1.09
C HIS A 131 -15.88 6.32 0.57
N SER A 132 -16.39 5.16 0.92
CA SER A 132 -17.79 4.81 0.66
C SER A 132 -18.68 5.53 1.67
N LYS A 133 -19.46 6.52 1.20
CA LYS A 133 -20.46 7.20 2.03
C LYS A 133 -21.32 6.14 2.73
N ARG A 134 -21.53 6.29 4.04
CA ARG A 134 -22.32 5.35 4.87
C ARG A 134 -23.75 5.11 4.38
N THR A 135 -24.23 5.93 3.46
CA THR A 135 -25.61 5.92 2.93
C THR A 135 -25.82 5.05 1.71
N GLN A 136 -24.76 4.52 1.08
CA GLN A 136 -24.93 3.60 -0.04
C GLN A 136 -24.52 2.18 0.34
N PRO A 137 -25.32 1.16 -0.02
CA PRO A 137 -24.93 -0.25 0.17
C PRO A 137 -23.58 -0.45 -0.55
N ARG A 138 -22.64 -1.11 0.14
CA ARG A 138 -21.35 -1.43 -0.48
C ARG A 138 -21.59 -2.36 -1.65
N ARG A 139 -20.98 -2.06 -2.79
CA ARG A 139 -20.91 -2.98 -3.93
C ARG A 139 -20.35 -4.32 -3.45
N ASN A 140 -20.98 -5.39 -3.84
CA ASN A 140 -20.42 -6.73 -3.67
C ASN A 140 -19.11 -6.84 -4.48
N MET A 141 -18.15 -7.61 -3.97
CA MET A 141 -16.98 -7.95 -4.75
C MET A 141 -17.37 -8.80 -5.95
N ALA A 142 -16.80 -8.47 -7.11
CA ALA A 142 -17.01 -9.19 -8.36
C ALA A 142 -15.74 -9.92 -8.81
N VAL A 143 -15.92 -10.90 -9.68
CA VAL A 143 -14.80 -11.58 -10.35
C VAL A 143 -14.02 -10.56 -11.19
N GLY A 144 -12.70 -10.57 -11.08
CA GLY A 144 -11.83 -9.61 -11.75
C GLY A 144 -11.42 -8.41 -10.88
N ASP A 145 -12.10 -8.16 -9.76
CA ASP A 145 -11.71 -7.09 -8.83
C ASP A 145 -10.28 -7.28 -8.33
N ILE A 146 -9.54 -6.18 -8.27
CA ILE A 146 -8.19 -6.18 -7.71
C ILE A 146 -8.26 -5.70 -6.26
N VAL A 147 -7.69 -6.50 -5.38
CA VAL A 147 -7.76 -6.30 -3.94
C VAL A 147 -6.39 -6.32 -3.29
N ILE A 148 -6.26 -5.63 -2.16
CA ILE A 148 -5.11 -5.74 -1.26
C ILE A 148 -5.49 -6.63 -0.08
N SER A 149 -4.65 -7.63 0.23
CA SER A 149 -4.81 -8.43 1.43
C SER A 149 -4.28 -7.70 2.65
N LYS A 150 -5.04 -7.74 3.77
CA LYS A 150 -4.65 -7.13 5.06
C LYS A 150 -3.69 -8.01 5.86
N GLU A 151 -2.94 -8.89 5.23
CA GLU A 151 -1.96 -9.72 5.94
C GLU A 151 -0.94 -8.85 6.66
N ASP A 152 -0.75 -9.10 7.96
CA ASP A 152 0.11 -8.27 8.82
C ASP A 152 1.60 -8.63 8.70
N ASP A 153 1.93 -9.82 8.19
CA ASP A 153 3.30 -10.38 8.22
C ASP A 153 4.13 -10.12 6.95
N GLY A 154 3.64 -9.26 6.05
CA GLY A 154 4.37 -8.93 4.82
C GLY A 154 5.60 -8.05 5.09
N PRO A 155 6.70 -8.24 4.34
CA PRO A 155 7.85 -7.37 4.43
C PRO A 155 7.51 -5.93 4.08
N ARG A 156 8.27 -4.99 4.64
CA ARG A 156 8.12 -3.55 4.38
C ARG A 156 8.21 -3.25 2.89
N ASN A 157 7.41 -2.28 2.42
CA ASN A 157 7.29 -1.82 1.03
C ASN A 157 6.63 -2.83 0.07
N GLN A 158 6.19 -3.98 0.54
CA GLN A 158 5.47 -4.95 -0.29
C GLN A 158 3.97 -4.90 -0.01
N TRP A 159 3.20 -4.79 -1.09
CA TRP A 159 1.74 -4.78 -1.04
C TRP A 159 1.21 -6.11 -1.58
N PRO A 160 0.54 -6.92 -0.75
CA PRO A 160 0.01 -8.21 -1.19
C PRO A 160 -1.23 -8.00 -2.07
N LEU A 161 -1.00 -7.79 -3.36
CA LEU A 161 -2.05 -7.66 -4.36
C LEU A 161 -2.61 -9.03 -4.73
N ALA A 162 -3.91 -9.06 -4.99
CA ALA A 162 -4.58 -10.26 -5.45
C ALA A 162 -5.75 -9.91 -6.39
N LYS A 163 -6.09 -10.84 -7.28
CA LYS A 163 -7.26 -10.75 -8.15
C LYS A 163 -8.35 -11.69 -7.65
N VAL A 164 -9.58 -11.22 -7.61
CA VAL A 164 -10.74 -12.06 -7.31
C VAL A 164 -11.02 -12.96 -8.51
N VAL A 165 -10.98 -14.27 -8.28
CA VAL A 165 -11.23 -15.29 -9.32
C VAL A 165 -12.63 -15.86 -9.21
N GLU A 166 -13.13 -15.98 -7.98
CA GLU A 166 -14.44 -16.59 -7.71
C GLU A 166 -15.07 -15.93 -6.49
N VAL A 167 -16.37 -15.75 -6.52
CA VAL A 167 -17.15 -15.15 -5.43
C VAL A 167 -18.17 -16.15 -4.91
N TYR A 168 -18.38 -16.17 -3.59
CA TYR A 168 -19.33 -17.05 -2.94
C TYR A 168 -20.44 -16.21 -2.32
N PRO A 169 -21.57 -16.00 -3.03
CA PRO A 169 -22.72 -15.30 -2.47
C PRO A 169 -23.39 -16.14 -1.39
N SER A 170 -23.82 -15.50 -0.32
CA SER A 170 -24.65 -16.10 0.72
C SER A 170 -26.12 -16.03 0.32
N GLU A 171 -27.00 -16.69 1.07
CA GLU A 171 -28.46 -16.74 0.83
C GLU A 171 -29.10 -15.34 0.76
N ASP A 172 -28.52 -14.36 1.45
CA ASP A 172 -28.94 -12.95 1.43
C ASP A 172 -28.41 -12.14 0.22
N GLY A 173 -27.77 -12.79 -0.76
CA GLY A 173 -27.17 -12.15 -1.92
C GLY A 173 -25.88 -11.37 -1.63
N CYS A 174 -25.42 -11.32 -0.38
CA CYS A 174 -24.17 -10.66 -0.02
C CYS A 174 -22.99 -11.60 -0.20
N VAL A 175 -21.93 -11.10 -0.82
CA VAL A 175 -20.66 -11.83 -0.92
C VAL A 175 -19.89 -11.64 0.38
N ARG A 176 -19.63 -12.72 1.11
CA ARG A 176 -18.84 -12.70 2.36
C ARG A 176 -17.49 -13.37 2.23
N LYS A 177 -17.32 -14.21 1.23
CA LYS A 177 -16.11 -14.99 0.99
C LYS A 177 -15.81 -15.00 -0.50
N VAL A 178 -14.54 -14.89 -0.82
CA VAL A 178 -14.04 -14.90 -2.21
C VAL A 178 -12.79 -15.76 -2.31
N LYS A 179 -12.56 -16.28 -3.51
CA LYS A 179 -11.31 -16.94 -3.88
C LYS A 179 -10.46 -15.94 -4.63
N ILE A 180 -9.25 -15.75 -4.16
CA ILE A 180 -8.30 -14.80 -4.69
C ILE A 180 -7.08 -15.51 -5.26
N LEU A 181 -6.55 -14.98 -6.35
CA LEU A 181 -5.27 -15.33 -6.92
C LEU A 181 -4.23 -14.33 -6.42
N LYS A 182 -3.38 -14.76 -5.50
CA LYS A 182 -2.30 -13.92 -4.96
C LYS A 182 -1.09 -14.01 -5.88
N ALA A 183 -0.57 -12.85 -6.27
CA ALA A 183 0.72 -12.73 -6.90
C ALA A 183 1.79 -12.65 -5.81
N ASP A 184 2.71 -13.59 -5.74
CA ASP A 184 3.87 -13.47 -4.87
C ASP A 184 4.82 -12.42 -5.44
N GLY A 185 5.22 -11.47 -4.58
CA GLY A 185 6.01 -10.30 -4.97
C GLY A 185 7.52 -10.56 -5.07
N GLU A 186 7.99 -11.81 -4.93
CA GLU A 186 9.41 -12.12 -5.08
C GLU A 186 9.75 -12.30 -6.56
N LEU A 187 10.53 -11.36 -7.10
CA LEU A 187 11.08 -11.41 -8.44
C LEU A 187 12.57 -11.82 -8.39
N ASP A 188 13.00 -12.56 -9.38
CA ASP A 188 14.41 -12.88 -9.58
C ASP A 188 15.18 -11.66 -10.13
N ASN A 189 16.50 -11.83 -10.33
CA ASN A 189 17.34 -10.77 -10.91
C ASN A 189 16.97 -10.40 -12.34
N GLN A 190 16.15 -11.20 -13.03
CA GLN A 190 15.66 -10.95 -14.38
C GLN A 190 14.24 -10.39 -14.41
N GLY A 191 13.64 -10.14 -13.24
CA GLY A 191 12.26 -9.61 -13.13
C GLY A 191 11.17 -10.68 -13.24
N ARG A 192 11.52 -11.98 -13.21
CA ARG A 192 10.57 -13.09 -13.27
C ARG A 192 10.14 -13.49 -11.87
N ARG A 193 8.90 -13.87 -11.71
CA ARG A 193 8.37 -14.32 -10.41
C ARG A 193 8.98 -15.66 -10.01
N GLN A 194 9.55 -15.72 -8.80
CA GLN A 194 10.19 -16.92 -8.27
C GLN A 194 9.21 -17.99 -7.81
N LYS A 195 8.03 -17.56 -7.32
CA LYS A 195 7.05 -18.49 -6.76
C LYS A 195 5.80 -18.59 -7.62
N PRO A 196 5.20 -19.79 -7.71
CA PRO A 196 3.93 -19.97 -8.40
C PRO A 196 2.84 -19.19 -7.69
N ARG A 197 1.83 -18.76 -8.44
CA ARG A 197 0.65 -18.08 -7.93
C ARG A 197 -0.10 -18.99 -6.96
N THR A 198 -0.56 -18.42 -5.86
CA THR A 198 -1.30 -19.16 -4.85
C THR A 198 -2.77 -18.75 -4.87
N MET A 199 -3.66 -19.73 -5.00
CA MET A 199 -5.09 -19.52 -4.84
C MET A 199 -5.46 -19.67 -3.38
N LEU A 200 -6.13 -18.67 -2.83
CA LEU A 200 -6.55 -18.64 -1.42
C LEU A 200 -8.01 -18.24 -1.30
N GLN A 201 -8.72 -18.88 -0.40
CA GLN A 201 -10.05 -18.41 -0.01
C GLN A 201 -9.89 -17.43 1.17
N ARG A 202 -10.53 -16.27 1.06
CA ARG A 202 -10.44 -15.22 2.08
C ARG A 202 -11.82 -14.59 2.32
N PRO A 203 -12.13 -14.24 3.57
CA PRO A 203 -13.31 -13.44 3.88
C PRO A 203 -13.07 -11.98 3.43
N ILE A 204 -14.13 -11.32 2.95
CA ILE A 204 -14.05 -9.97 2.38
C ILE A 204 -13.54 -8.91 3.38
N HIS A 205 -13.77 -9.08 4.70
CA HIS A 205 -13.30 -8.12 5.70
C HIS A 205 -11.75 -8.06 5.80
N LYS A 206 -11.05 -9.11 5.33
CA LYS A 206 -9.59 -9.15 5.23
C LYS A 206 -9.04 -8.58 3.92
N LEU A 207 -9.91 -8.10 3.06
CA LEU A 207 -9.56 -7.57 1.75
C LEU A 207 -9.97 -6.10 1.64
N VAL A 208 -9.22 -5.34 0.88
CA VAL A 208 -9.51 -3.94 0.52
C VAL A 208 -9.59 -3.87 -0.99
N LEU A 209 -10.71 -3.40 -1.53
CA LEU A 209 -10.87 -3.15 -2.96
C LEU A 209 -9.94 -2.00 -3.38
N LEU A 210 -9.07 -2.25 -4.33
CA LEU A 210 -8.18 -1.25 -4.91
C LEU A 210 -8.74 -0.74 -6.23
N LEU A 211 -9.07 -1.65 -7.14
CA LEU A 211 -9.64 -1.34 -8.45
C LEU A 211 -10.84 -2.25 -8.69
N PRO A 212 -12.02 -1.68 -8.97
CA PRO A 212 -13.16 -2.46 -9.42
C PRO A 212 -12.89 -2.99 -10.83
N CYS A 213 -13.35 -4.19 -11.11
CA CYS A 213 -13.48 -4.65 -12.46
C CYS A 213 -14.66 -3.87 -13.10
N ASP A 214 -14.38 -3.03 -14.11
CA ASP A 214 -15.42 -2.38 -14.86
C ASP A 214 -16.15 -3.43 -15.70
N GLU A 215 -17.39 -3.74 -15.33
CA GLU A 215 -18.30 -4.60 -16.10
C GLU A 215 -18.80 -3.92 -17.39
N SER A 216 -18.26 -2.76 -17.76
CA SER A 216 -18.65 -1.97 -18.92
C SER A 216 -17.51 -1.86 -19.93
N ARG A 217 -17.27 -2.95 -20.65
CA ARG A 217 -16.76 -2.93 -22.04
C ARG A 217 -17.29 -4.10 -22.81
#